data_a07bb6fcba09174231dd5ccf58f3b72e
#
_entry.id   a07bb6fcba09174231dd5ccf58f3b72e
#
_cell.length_a   1.000
_cell.length_b   1.000
_cell.length_c   1.000
_cell.angle_alpha   90.00
_cell.angle_beta   90.00
_cell.angle_gamma   90.00
#
_symmetry.space_group_name_H-M   'P 1'
#
loop_
_entity.id
_entity.type
_entity.pdbx_description
1 polymer ?
#
loop_
_entity_poly.entity_id
_entity_poly.type
_entity_poly.pdbx_seq_one_letter_code
_entity_poly.pdbx_strand_id
1 'polypeptide(L)'
;MRIVRTIGIIASLGVIFGCANMSETQKGTATGAGIGAAVGGVLGAVTAGGHTGRSATTGAAVGAAIGAAGGYVWSKKMEDQKRAMEQSSQGTGVAVSQTADNRLKLNIPADAGFDVGRAEIKPTLRTVLTKYAATLNEHAVTTIEIIGHTDSTGSDAINDPLSVSRAQATRDYLAQHGVAASRMSIAGRGEREPVASNDTDAGRAANRRVEIYVAEAAPKK
;
A
#
# COMPACT_ATOMS: atom_id res chain seq x y z
N MET A 1 44.87 13.42 50.55
CA MET A 1 44.68 14.32 49.45
C MET A 1 44.17 13.51 48.27
N ARG A 2 42.84 13.42 48.09
CA ARG A 2 42.18 12.63 47.03
C ARG A 2 41.28 13.59 46.23
N ILE A 3 41.62 13.80 44.99
CA ILE A 3 40.89 14.64 44.05
C ILE A 3 39.82 13.78 43.40
N VAL A 4 38.56 14.07 43.67
CA VAL A 4 37.39 13.47 42.99
C VAL A 4 37.13 14.30 41.76
N ARG A 5 37.29 13.69 40.58
CA ARG A 5 36.89 14.29 39.29
C ARG A 5 35.43 13.95 39.03
N THR A 6 34.57 14.92 39.11
CA THR A 6 33.17 14.83 38.70
C THR A 6 33.11 14.93 37.18
N ILE A 7 32.66 13.89 36.52
CA ILE A 7 32.39 13.88 35.07
C ILE A 7 30.96 14.38 34.88
N GLY A 8 30.80 15.55 34.32
CA GLY A 8 29.52 16.13 33.96
C GLY A 8 28.94 15.43 32.73
N ILE A 9 27.76 14.84 32.87
CA ILE A 9 26.97 14.36 31.77
C ILE A 9 26.27 15.55 31.13
N ILE A 10 26.72 15.95 29.95
CA ILE A 10 26.00 16.92 29.11
C ILE A 10 24.95 16.16 28.35
N ALA A 11 23.71 16.19 28.81
CA ALA A 11 22.55 15.76 28.05
C ALA A 11 22.29 16.76 26.93
N SER A 12 22.64 16.42 25.71
CA SER A 12 22.30 17.18 24.51
C SER A 12 20.81 17.08 24.22
N LEU A 13 20.04 18.03 24.74
CA LEU A 13 18.66 18.29 24.31
C LEU A 13 18.74 19.20 23.09
N GLY A 14 18.80 18.63 21.93
CA GLY A 14 18.81 19.34 20.66
C GLY A 14 18.04 18.63 19.61
N VAL A 15 17.04 19.31 19.10
CA VAL A 15 16.26 19.12 17.86
C VAL A 15 14.77 18.90 18.09
N ILE A 16 14.10 19.92 18.61
CA ILE A 16 12.67 20.16 18.37
C ILE A 16 12.47 21.64 18.00
N PHE A 17 13.14 22.12 16.98
CA PHE A 17 12.85 23.44 16.39
C PHE A 17 13.11 23.37 14.88
N GLY A 18 12.11 22.94 14.09
CA GLY A 18 12.25 22.91 12.64
C GLY A 18 10.96 22.82 11.84
N CYS A 19 9.82 22.53 12.46
CA CYS A 19 8.58 22.30 11.70
C CYS A 19 7.65 23.50 11.56
N ALA A 20 7.95 24.65 12.16
CA ALA A 20 7.01 25.78 12.22
C ALA A 20 6.89 26.61 10.91
N ASN A 21 7.87 26.52 9.99
CA ASN A 21 7.90 27.29 8.74
C ASN A 21 8.01 26.44 7.47
N MET A 22 7.66 25.16 7.52
CA MET A 22 7.68 24.31 6.32
C MET A 22 6.38 24.49 5.53
N SER A 23 6.52 24.60 4.20
CA SER A 23 5.36 24.58 3.30
C SER A 23 4.63 23.23 3.41
N GLU A 24 3.34 23.18 3.05
CA GLU A 24 2.54 21.95 3.02
C GLU A 24 3.23 20.83 2.21
N THR A 25 3.90 21.19 1.12
CA THR A 25 4.67 20.24 0.29
C THR A 25 5.91 19.72 1.03
N GLN A 26 6.60 20.57 1.80
CA GLN A 26 7.77 20.15 2.61
C GLN A 26 7.34 19.26 3.78
N LYS A 27 6.20 19.55 4.42
CA LYS A 27 5.61 18.70 5.45
C LYS A 27 5.25 17.33 4.87
N GLY A 28 4.59 17.29 3.73
CA GLY A 28 4.23 16.03 3.03
C GLY A 28 5.45 15.19 2.68
N THR A 29 6.53 15.81 2.17
CA THR A 29 7.78 15.12 1.82
C THR A 29 8.50 14.58 3.07
N ALA A 30 8.58 15.38 4.15
CA ALA A 30 9.20 14.95 5.39
C ALA A 30 8.42 13.81 6.06
N THR A 31 7.10 13.90 6.05
CA THR A 31 6.21 12.83 6.55
C THR A 31 6.32 11.56 5.69
N GLY A 32 6.30 11.70 4.37
CA GLY A 32 6.43 10.58 3.44
C GLY A 32 7.77 9.85 3.58
N ALA A 33 8.88 10.57 3.72
CA ALA A 33 10.19 9.99 3.95
C ALA A 33 10.27 9.24 5.29
N GLY A 34 9.72 9.81 6.37
CA GLY A 34 9.70 9.18 7.70
C GLY A 34 8.85 7.91 7.71
N ILE A 35 7.68 7.95 7.11
CA ILE A 35 6.76 6.80 7.03
C ILE A 35 7.31 5.74 6.09
N GLY A 36 7.82 6.12 4.92
CA GLY A 36 8.44 5.20 3.98
C GLY A 36 9.63 4.44 4.59
N ALA A 37 10.45 5.12 5.41
CA ALA A 37 11.53 4.49 6.16
C ALA A 37 11.02 3.49 7.21
N ALA A 38 9.95 3.82 7.92
CA ALA A 38 9.36 2.92 8.92
C ALA A 38 8.75 1.67 8.26
N VAL A 39 7.95 1.84 7.21
CA VAL A 39 7.31 0.73 6.48
C VAL A 39 8.35 -0.11 5.75
N GLY A 40 9.31 0.51 5.05
CA GLY A 40 10.37 -0.20 4.36
C GLY A 40 11.30 -0.95 5.32
N GLY A 41 11.56 -0.39 6.51
CA GLY A 41 12.33 -1.04 7.58
C GLY A 41 11.66 -2.30 8.10
N VAL A 42 10.35 -2.26 8.34
CA VAL A 42 9.56 -3.41 8.79
C VAL A 42 9.53 -4.49 7.71
N LEU A 43 9.22 -4.14 6.46
CA LEU A 43 9.19 -5.10 5.35
C LEU A 43 10.58 -5.71 5.11
N GLY A 44 11.66 -4.91 5.14
CA GLY A 44 13.01 -5.41 5.01
C GLY A 44 13.42 -6.38 6.13
N ALA A 45 12.94 -6.16 7.35
CA ALA A 45 13.21 -7.05 8.48
C ALA A 45 12.50 -8.41 8.35
N VAL A 46 11.27 -8.41 7.82
CA VAL A 46 10.45 -9.64 7.66
C VAL A 46 10.97 -10.52 6.52
N THR A 47 11.50 -9.94 5.45
CA THR A 47 11.95 -10.70 4.27
C THR A 47 13.36 -11.27 4.38
N ALA A 48 14.12 -10.92 5.40
CA ALA A 48 15.56 -11.16 5.49
C ALA A 48 15.98 -12.39 6.32
N GLY A 49 15.29 -13.47 6.31
CA GLY A 49 15.78 -14.79 6.76
C GLY A 49 16.99 -14.82 7.75
N GLY A 50 16.94 -14.07 8.85
CA GLY A 50 18.00 -14.11 9.88
C GLY A 50 19.04 -12.97 9.85
N HIS A 51 19.03 -12.08 8.87
CA HIS A 51 19.94 -10.92 8.79
C HIS A 51 19.18 -9.59 8.95
N THR A 52 18.42 -9.49 10.03
CA THR A 52 17.47 -8.41 10.29
C THR A 52 18.06 -6.98 10.26
N GLY A 53 19.28 -6.80 10.76
CA GLY A 53 19.89 -5.47 10.84
C GLY A 53 20.18 -4.81 9.49
N ARG A 54 20.77 -5.58 8.57
CA ARG A 54 21.19 -5.06 7.25
C ARG A 54 20.01 -4.88 6.28
N SER A 55 19.02 -5.77 6.36
CA SER A 55 17.83 -5.70 5.51
C SER A 55 16.83 -4.65 6.00
N ALA A 56 16.72 -4.43 7.32
CA ALA A 56 15.91 -3.36 7.87
C ALA A 56 16.43 -1.98 7.46
N THR A 57 17.76 -1.77 7.49
CA THR A 57 18.37 -0.51 7.04
C THR A 57 18.24 -0.32 5.53
N THR A 58 18.38 -1.37 4.72
CA THR A 58 18.20 -1.30 3.27
C THR A 58 16.73 -1.05 2.93
N GLY A 59 15.80 -1.73 3.59
CA GLY A 59 14.36 -1.52 3.40
C GLY A 59 13.92 -0.12 3.82
N ALA A 60 14.45 0.41 4.94
CA ALA A 60 14.21 1.76 5.39
C ALA A 60 14.76 2.80 4.42
N ALA A 61 15.96 2.59 3.86
CA ALA A 61 16.57 3.49 2.89
C ALA A 61 15.80 3.50 1.56
N VAL A 62 15.37 2.35 1.07
CA VAL A 62 14.55 2.24 -0.15
C VAL A 62 13.17 2.85 0.09
N GLY A 63 12.52 2.54 1.21
CA GLY A 63 11.22 3.12 1.56
C GLY A 63 11.27 4.63 1.75
N ALA A 64 12.33 5.16 2.37
CA ALA A 64 12.55 6.59 2.50
C ALA A 64 12.82 7.28 1.15
N ALA A 65 13.58 6.63 0.25
CA ALA A 65 13.85 7.15 -1.08
C ALA A 65 12.57 7.21 -1.94
N ILE A 66 11.73 6.19 -1.89
CA ILE A 66 10.44 6.17 -2.57
C ILE A 66 9.51 7.24 -1.97
N GLY A 67 9.43 7.35 -0.66
CA GLY A 67 8.63 8.35 0.04
C GLY A 67 9.11 9.78 -0.19
N ALA A 68 10.43 10.00 -0.31
CA ALA A 68 11.01 11.33 -0.55
C ALA A 68 10.99 11.75 -2.02
N ALA A 69 11.20 10.78 -2.94
CA ALA A 69 11.27 11.06 -4.38
C ALA A 69 9.91 11.08 -5.07
N GLY A 70 8.90 10.44 -4.48
CA GLY A 70 7.57 10.31 -5.04
C GLY A 70 6.47 10.64 -4.04
N GLY A 71 6.68 11.62 -3.13
CA GLY A 71 5.70 11.97 -2.10
C GLY A 71 4.28 12.06 -2.67
N TYR A 72 3.39 11.18 -2.20
CA TYR A 72 1.99 11.26 -2.55
C TYR A 72 1.30 12.31 -1.69
N VAL A 73 0.39 13.05 -2.31
CA VAL A 73 -0.35 14.12 -1.65
C VAL A 73 -1.73 13.59 -1.28
N TRP A 74 -2.11 13.79 -0.02
CA TRP A 74 -3.49 13.60 0.39
C TRP A 74 -4.24 14.92 0.23
N SER A 75 -4.86 15.09 -0.92
CA SER A 75 -5.65 16.27 -1.25
C SER A 75 -7.11 16.11 -0.82
N LYS A 76 -7.87 17.21 -0.85
CA LYS A 76 -9.32 17.13 -0.68
C LYS A 76 -9.97 16.20 -1.69
N LYS A 77 -9.45 16.15 -2.91
CA LYS A 77 -9.94 15.24 -3.95
C LYS A 77 -9.75 13.77 -3.57
N MET A 78 -8.60 13.42 -2.97
CA MET A 78 -8.35 12.07 -2.46
C MET A 78 -9.30 11.72 -1.30
N GLU A 79 -9.61 12.69 -0.43
CA GLU A 79 -10.58 12.50 0.64
C GLU A 79 -11.99 12.29 0.10
N ASP A 80 -12.42 13.08 -0.87
CA ASP A 80 -13.72 12.94 -1.53
C ASP A 80 -13.81 11.59 -2.28
N GLN A 81 -12.73 11.20 -2.97
CA GLN A 81 -12.61 9.90 -3.63
C GLN A 81 -12.71 8.73 -2.65
N LYS A 82 -12.02 8.82 -1.50
CA LYS A 82 -12.11 7.84 -0.42
C LYS A 82 -13.55 7.65 0.05
N ARG A 83 -14.27 8.74 0.34
CA ARG A 83 -15.67 8.70 0.79
C ARG A 83 -16.58 8.05 -0.26
N ALA A 84 -16.42 8.40 -1.53
CA ALA A 84 -17.20 7.80 -2.61
C ALA A 84 -16.95 6.30 -2.73
N MET A 85 -15.69 5.86 -2.59
CA MET A 85 -15.32 4.45 -2.59
C MET A 85 -15.81 3.71 -1.36
N GLU A 86 -15.75 4.31 -0.16
CA GLU A 86 -16.33 3.74 1.07
C GLU A 86 -17.84 3.50 0.93
N GLN A 87 -18.58 4.48 0.41
CA GLN A 87 -20.02 4.34 0.15
C GLN A 87 -20.31 3.22 -0.86
N SER A 88 -19.51 3.12 -1.92
CA SER A 88 -19.66 2.08 -2.95
C SER A 88 -19.31 0.69 -2.45
N SER A 89 -18.51 0.60 -1.39
CA SER A 89 -18.04 -0.66 -0.79
C SER A 89 -18.96 -1.20 0.32
N GLN A 90 -19.94 -0.43 0.78
CA GLN A 90 -20.83 -0.85 1.87
C GLN A 90 -21.52 -2.18 1.55
N GLY A 91 -21.43 -3.14 2.47
CA GLY A 91 -22.03 -4.47 2.33
C GLY A 91 -21.33 -5.41 1.35
N THR A 92 -20.19 -5.02 0.75
CA THR A 92 -19.48 -5.83 -0.27
C THR A 92 -18.30 -6.62 0.28
N GLY A 93 -17.89 -6.37 1.54
CA GLY A 93 -16.68 -6.93 2.13
C GLY A 93 -15.38 -6.24 1.69
N VAL A 94 -15.44 -5.27 0.78
CA VAL A 94 -14.26 -4.48 0.37
C VAL A 94 -13.96 -3.41 1.42
N ALA A 95 -12.75 -3.41 1.96
CA ALA A 95 -12.30 -2.39 2.89
C ALA A 95 -11.54 -1.27 2.16
N VAL A 96 -11.87 -0.03 2.53
CA VAL A 96 -11.23 1.18 2.01
C VAL A 96 -10.49 1.87 3.14
N SER A 97 -9.23 2.25 2.93
CA SER A 97 -8.41 2.90 3.94
C SER A 97 -7.39 3.85 3.30
N GLN A 98 -6.93 4.82 4.08
CA GLN A 98 -5.76 5.62 3.75
C GLN A 98 -4.51 4.92 4.30
N THR A 99 -3.47 4.84 3.48
CA THR A 99 -2.17 4.32 3.90
C THR A 99 -1.32 5.43 4.53
N ALA A 100 -0.30 5.02 5.28
CA ALA A 100 0.62 5.95 5.93
C ALA A 100 1.44 6.81 4.94
N ASP A 101 1.60 6.35 3.69
CA ASP A 101 2.26 7.07 2.60
C ASP A 101 1.29 7.88 1.72
N ASN A 102 0.08 8.20 2.24
CA ASN A 102 -0.95 9.00 1.57
C ASN A 102 -1.50 8.38 0.28
N ARG A 103 -1.59 7.08 0.20
CA ARG A 103 -2.35 6.40 -0.85
C ARG A 103 -3.72 5.96 -0.33
N LEU A 104 -4.68 5.89 -1.21
CA LEU A 104 -5.95 5.22 -0.96
C LEU A 104 -5.77 3.73 -1.26
N LYS A 105 -6.06 2.87 -0.28
CA LYS A 105 -5.99 1.42 -0.41
C LYS A 105 -7.37 0.81 -0.36
N LEU A 106 -7.68 -0.01 -1.35
CA LEU A 106 -8.85 -0.88 -1.37
C LEU A 106 -8.37 -2.32 -1.20
N ASN A 107 -8.90 -2.99 -0.20
CA ASN A 107 -8.63 -4.40 0.04
C ASN A 107 -9.86 -5.22 -0.36
N ILE A 108 -9.74 -6.02 -1.41
CA ILE A 108 -10.79 -6.85 -1.98
C ILE A 108 -10.51 -8.29 -1.60
N PRO A 109 -11.28 -8.90 -0.68
CA PRO A 109 -11.17 -10.34 -0.39
C PRO A 109 -11.36 -11.14 -1.69
N ALA A 110 -10.42 -12.04 -2.00
CA ALA A 110 -10.53 -12.81 -3.25
C ALA A 110 -11.79 -13.68 -3.28
N ASP A 111 -12.19 -14.22 -2.15
CA ASP A 111 -13.38 -15.08 -2.06
C ASP A 111 -14.69 -14.34 -2.38
N ALA A 112 -14.71 -13.00 -2.15
CA ALA A 112 -15.82 -12.13 -2.57
C ALA A 112 -15.79 -11.82 -4.07
N GLY A 113 -14.61 -11.82 -4.68
CA GLY A 113 -14.39 -11.36 -6.06
C GLY A 113 -14.12 -12.42 -7.09
N PHE A 114 -13.62 -13.60 -6.68
CA PHE A 114 -13.17 -14.68 -7.57
C PHE A 114 -13.57 -16.05 -7.02
N ASP A 115 -13.68 -17.04 -7.91
CA ASP A 115 -13.79 -18.44 -7.50
C ASP A 115 -12.41 -19.01 -7.13
N VAL A 116 -12.41 -20.12 -6.37
CA VAL A 116 -11.17 -20.79 -5.95
C VAL A 116 -10.36 -21.21 -7.19
N GLY A 117 -9.09 -20.85 -7.21
CA GLY A 117 -8.18 -21.13 -8.32
C GLY A 117 -8.50 -20.39 -9.62
N ARG A 118 -9.42 -19.42 -9.60
CA ARG A 118 -9.84 -18.67 -10.80
C ARG A 118 -9.51 -17.19 -10.68
N ALA A 119 -9.41 -16.53 -11.84
CA ALA A 119 -9.22 -15.08 -11.97
C ALA A 119 -10.43 -14.40 -12.64
N GLU A 120 -11.51 -15.14 -12.92
CA GLU A 120 -12.74 -14.56 -13.46
C GLU A 120 -13.46 -13.76 -12.38
N ILE A 121 -13.79 -12.50 -12.70
CA ILE A 121 -14.42 -11.58 -11.76
C ILE A 121 -15.90 -11.93 -11.58
N LYS A 122 -16.30 -12.17 -10.33
CA LYS A 122 -17.70 -12.43 -9.95
C LYS A 122 -18.59 -11.21 -10.18
N PRO A 123 -19.91 -11.40 -10.41
CA PRO A 123 -20.85 -10.29 -10.61
C PRO A 123 -20.86 -9.26 -9.47
N THR A 124 -20.69 -9.72 -8.22
CA THR A 124 -20.61 -8.84 -7.03
C THR A 124 -19.45 -7.87 -7.13
N LEU A 125 -18.25 -8.36 -7.48
CA LEU A 125 -17.08 -7.51 -7.63
C LEU A 125 -17.19 -6.61 -8.89
N ARG A 126 -17.81 -7.08 -9.97
CA ARG A 126 -18.06 -6.25 -11.17
C ARG A 126 -18.85 -4.99 -10.81
N THR A 127 -19.89 -5.11 -9.98
CA THR A 127 -20.70 -3.96 -9.53
C THR A 127 -19.85 -2.95 -8.77
N VAL A 128 -18.97 -3.42 -7.89
CA VAL A 128 -18.07 -2.55 -7.12
C VAL A 128 -17.06 -1.86 -8.02
N LEU A 129 -16.39 -2.64 -8.91
CA LEU A 129 -15.37 -2.10 -9.82
C LEU A 129 -15.95 -1.11 -10.83
N THR A 130 -17.21 -1.28 -11.26
CA THR A 130 -17.89 -0.29 -12.13
C THR A 130 -18.02 1.06 -11.43
N LYS A 131 -18.43 1.06 -10.15
CA LYS A 131 -18.51 2.31 -9.36
C LYS A 131 -17.12 2.91 -9.12
N TYR A 132 -16.11 2.06 -8.88
CA TYR A 132 -14.74 2.54 -8.73
C TYR A 132 -14.18 3.14 -10.01
N ALA A 133 -14.46 2.54 -11.16
CA ALA A 133 -14.06 3.09 -12.45
C ALA A 133 -14.64 4.50 -12.65
N ALA A 134 -15.91 4.73 -12.32
CA ALA A 134 -16.49 6.06 -12.37
C ALA A 134 -15.71 7.07 -11.52
N THR A 135 -15.46 6.73 -10.24
CA THR A 135 -14.70 7.58 -9.32
C THR A 135 -13.24 7.80 -9.79
N LEU A 136 -12.60 6.77 -10.35
CA LEU A 136 -11.23 6.88 -10.89
C LEU A 136 -11.16 7.77 -12.13
N ASN A 137 -12.24 7.82 -12.94
CA ASN A 137 -12.33 8.69 -14.10
C ASN A 137 -12.55 10.15 -13.72
N GLU A 138 -13.29 10.42 -12.64
CA GLU A 138 -13.44 11.77 -12.08
C GLU A 138 -12.12 12.34 -11.57
N HIS A 139 -11.19 11.47 -11.15
CA HIS A 139 -9.87 11.82 -10.62
C HIS A 139 -8.73 11.32 -11.52
N ALA A 140 -8.70 11.77 -12.78
CA ALA A 140 -7.82 11.26 -13.83
C ALA A 140 -6.30 11.47 -13.59
N VAL A 141 -5.92 12.34 -12.64
CA VAL A 141 -4.51 12.63 -12.31
C VAL A 141 -3.85 11.60 -11.39
N THR A 142 -4.61 10.63 -10.87
CA THR A 142 -4.08 9.62 -9.97
C THR A 142 -3.48 8.43 -10.73
N THR A 143 -2.46 7.80 -10.12
CA THR A 143 -1.89 6.52 -10.55
C THR A 143 -2.52 5.38 -9.76
N ILE A 144 -2.56 4.20 -10.35
CA ILE A 144 -3.23 3.03 -9.78
C ILE A 144 -2.28 1.84 -9.84
N GLU A 145 -2.08 1.19 -8.70
CA GLU A 145 -1.34 -0.05 -8.60
C GLU A 145 -2.28 -1.15 -8.12
N ILE A 146 -2.30 -2.30 -8.80
CA ILE A 146 -3.17 -3.43 -8.50
C ILE A 146 -2.30 -4.63 -8.19
N ILE A 147 -2.43 -5.17 -6.97
CA ILE A 147 -1.58 -6.25 -6.48
C ILE A 147 -2.45 -7.45 -6.09
N GLY A 148 -2.16 -8.60 -6.68
CA GLY A 148 -2.81 -9.86 -6.31
C GLY A 148 -1.98 -10.65 -5.30
N HIS A 149 -2.66 -11.33 -4.38
CA HIS A 149 -2.08 -12.18 -3.36
C HIS A 149 -2.83 -13.51 -3.26
N THR A 150 -2.14 -14.55 -2.81
CA THR A 150 -2.70 -15.86 -2.47
C THR A 150 -2.44 -16.18 -1.00
N ASP A 151 -3.02 -17.24 -0.50
CA ASP A 151 -2.55 -17.90 0.70
C ASP A 151 -1.40 -18.88 0.38
N SER A 152 -0.88 -19.59 1.37
CA SER A 152 0.19 -20.58 1.22
C SER A 152 -0.29 -21.96 0.75
N THR A 153 -1.53 -22.08 0.26
CA THR A 153 -2.04 -23.35 -0.24
C THR A 153 -1.58 -23.55 -1.69
N GLY A 154 -0.88 -24.64 -1.94
CA GLY A 154 -0.32 -24.95 -3.25
C GLY A 154 1.18 -24.64 -3.36
N SER A 155 1.66 -24.47 -4.58
CA SER A 155 3.05 -24.12 -4.86
C SER A 155 3.17 -22.74 -5.48
N ASP A 156 4.36 -22.13 -5.41
CA ASP A 156 4.67 -20.88 -6.10
C ASP A 156 4.34 -20.92 -7.60
N ALA A 157 4.56 -22.08 -8.23
CA ALA A 157 4.21 -22.29 -9.65
C ALA A 157 2.71 -22.11 -9.96
N ILE A 158 1.84 -22.25 -8.95
CA ILE A 158 0.39 -22.02 -9.04
C ILE A 158 0.06 -20.63 -8.52
N ASN A 159 0.61 -20.25 -7.36
CA ASN A 159 0.25 -19.03 -6.64
C ASN A 159 0.73 -17.76 -7.37
N ASP A 160 1.92 -17.79 -7.94
CA ASP A 160 2.47 -16.63 -8.66
C ASP A 160 1.62 -16.24 -9.88
N PRO A 161 1.36 -17.13 -10.86
CA PRO A 161 0.54 -16.77 -12.01
C PRO A 161 -0.92 -16.49 -11.64
N LEU A 162 -1.48 -17.14 -10.62
CA LEU A 162 -2.85 -16.86 -10.18
C LEU A 162 -2.99 -15.44 -9.62
N SER A 163 -2.02 -15.02 -8.80
CA SER A 163 -2.00 -13.66 -8.22
C SER A 163 -1.89 -12.58 -9.31
N VAL A 164 -1.01 -12.78 -10.29
CA VAL A 164 -0.88 -11.89 -11.46
C VAL A 164 -2.18 -11.86 -12.27
N SER A 165 -2.78 -13.02 -12.55
CA SER A 165 -4.00 -13.13 -13.37
C SER A 165 -5.18 -12.39 -12.72
N ARG A 166 -5.33 -12.45 -11.40
CA ARG A 166 -6.37 -11.69 -10.66
C ARG A 166 -6.15 -10.19 -10.74
N ALA A 167 -4.92 -9.72 -10.56
CA ALA A 167 -4.57 -8.32 -10.73
C ALA A 167 -4.83 -7.85 -12.17
N GLN A 168 -4.48 -8.67 -13.16
CA GLN A 168 -4.71 -8.37 -14.57
C GLN A 168 -6.21 -8.30 -14.89
N ALA A 169 -7.01 -9.27 -14.45
CA ALA A 169 -8.45 -9.26 -14.67
C ALA A 169 -9.11 -8.00 -14.08
N THR A 170 -8.67 -7.59 -12.89
CA THR A 170 -9.13 -6.35 -12.24
C THR A 170 -8.77 -5.12 -13.07
N ARG A 171 -7.51 -5.02 -13.54
CA ARG A 171 -7.06 -3.93 -14.42
C ARG A 171 -7.87 -3.88 -15.71
N ASP A 172 -8.05 -5.02 -16.36
CA ASP A 172 -8.72 -5.10 -17.66
C ASP A 172 -10.19 -4.71 -17.52
N TYR A 173 -10.83 -5.09 -16.41
CA TYR A 173 -12.19 -4.65 -16.11
C TYR A 173 -12.29 -3.13 -15.93
N LEU A 174 -11.38 -2.53 -15.17
CA LEU A 174 -11.33 -1.07 -15.00
C LEU A 174 -11.06 -0.35 -16.32
N ALA A 175 -10.17 -0.90 -17.17
CA ALA A 175 -9.88 -0.35 -18.49
C ALA A 175 -11.11 -0.39 -19.43
N GLN A 176 -11.88 -1.49 -19.42
CA GLN A 176 -13.14 -1.61 -20.16
C GLN A 176 -14.19 -0.55 -19.72
N HIS A 177 -14.06 -0.04 -18.48
CA HIS A 177 -14.93 1.01 -17.93
C HIS A 177 -14.29 2.41 -17.97
N GLY A 178 -13.33 2.61 -18.89
CA GLY A 178 -12.80 3.93 -19.23
C GLY A 178 -11.57 4.38 -18.43
N VAL A 179 -11.07 3.60 -17.47
CA VAL A 179 -9.84 3.96 -16.75
C VAL A 179 -8.63 3.75 -17.68
N ALA A 180 -7.87 4.81 -17.93
CA ALA A 180 -6.73 4.74 -18.85
C ALA A 180 -5.69 3.72 -18.39
N ALA A 181 -5.33 2.77 -19.27
CA ALA A 181 -4.39 1.70 -18.97
C ALA A 181 -2.99 2.24 -18.57
N SER A 182 -2.59 3.39 -19.10
CA SER A 182 -1.32 4.07 -18.77
C SER A 182 -1.22 4.53 -17.31
N ARG A 183 -2.35 4.62 -16.61
CA ARG A 183 -2.41 4.96 -15.18
C ARG A 183 -2.28 3.74 -14.28
N MET A 184 -2.41 2.53 -14.83
CA MET A 184 -2.53 1.30 -14.07
C MET A 184 -1.29 0.42 -14.22
N SER A 185 -0.71 0.01 -13.12
CA SER A 185 0.31 -1.05 -13.02
C SER A 185 -0.26 -2.26 -12.29
N ILE A 186 0.28 -3.44 -12.57
CA ILE A 186 -0.11 -4.69 -11.91
C ILE A 186 1.11 -5.39 -11.32
N ALA A 187 0.89 -6.10 -10.22
CA ALA A 187 1.84 -7.04 -9.65
C ALA A 187 1.13 -8.28 -9.09
N GLY A 188 1.80 -9.42 -9.12
CA GLY A 188 1.43 -10.59 -8.35
C GLY A 188 2.49 -10.85 -7.28
N ARG A 189 2.06 -11.12 -6.06
CA ARG A 189 2.95 -11.41 -4.93
C ARG A 189 2.86 -12.87 -4.47
N GLY A 190 1.95 -13.65 -5.07
CA GLY A 190 1.71 -15.00 -4.58
C GLY A 190 1.42 -14.98 -3.08
N GLU A 191 2.04 -15.88 -2.34
CA GLU A 191 1.92 -16.01 -0.89
C GLU A 191 2.97 -15.21 -0.08
N ARG A 192 3.85 -14.44 -0.75
CA ARG A 192 5.04 -13.82 -0.15
C ARG A 192 4.77 -12.65 0.79
N GLU A 193 3.58 -12.07 0.76
CA GLU A 193 3.19 -10.92 1.59
C GLU A 193 1.91 -11.21 2.38
N PRO A 194 1.95 -12.15 3.35
CA PRO A 194 0.79 -12.48 4.16
C PRO A 194 0.43 -11.33 5.12
N VAL A 195 -0.85 -11.08 5.31
CA VAL A 195 -1.39 -10.12 6.29
C VAL A 195 -1.93 -10.80 7.55
N ALA A 196 -2.06 -12.13 7.51
CA ALA A 196 -2.49 -12.97 8.63
C ALA A 196 -1.76 -14.33 8.59
N SER A 197 -1.84 -15.11 9.68
CA SER A 197 -1.25 -16.45 9.71
C SER A 197 -1.92 -17.37 8.69
N ASN A 198 -1.12 -18.11 7.93
CA ASN A 198 -1.59 -19.14 7.01
C ASN A 198 -2.01 -20.44 7.72
N ASP A 199 -1.79 -20.56 9.03
CA ASP A 199 -2.13 -21.75 9.81
C ASP A 199 -3.64 -21.92 10.02
N THR A 200 -4.40 -20.81 9.93
CA THR A 200 -5.85 -20.79 10.14
C THR A 200 -6.60 -20.51 8.84
N ASP A 201 -7.82 -21.06 8.70
CA ASP A 201 -8.68 -20.80 7.55
C ASP A 201 -9.02 -19.31 7.41
N ALA A 202 -9.30 -18.64 8.50
CA ALA A 202 -9.58 -17.20 8.53
C ALA A 202 -8.37 -16.39 8.07
N GLY A 203 -7.16 -16.76 8.49
CA GLY A 203 -5.95 -16.09 8.06
C GLY A 203 -5.64 -16.34 6.58
N ARG A 204 -5.81 -17.55 6.09
CA ARG A 204 -5.70 -17.86 4.66
C ARG A 204 -6.71 -17.06 3.83
N ALA A 205 -7.95 -16.95 4.29
CA ALA A 205 -8.97 -16.14 3.63
C ALA A 205 -8.58 -14.64 3.55
N ALA A 206 -7.97 -14.11 4.62
CA ALA A 206 -7.45 -12.73 4.64
C ALA A 206 -6.26 -12.55 3.68
N ASN A 207 -5.41 -13.57 3.52
CA ASN A 207 -4.25 -13.53 2.63
C ASN A 207 -4.68 -13.59 1.15
N ARG A 208 -5.72 -14.33 0.81
CA ARG A 208 -6.32 -14.34 -0.54
C ARG A 208 -7.03 -13.01 -0.80
N ARG A 209 -6.36 -12.08 -1.46
CA ARG A 209 -6.88 -10.74 -1.70
C ARG A 209 -6.33 -10.10 -2.97
N VAL A 210 -7.02 -9.07 -3.45
CA VAL A 210 -6.49 -8.11 -4.41
C VAL A 210 -6.49 -6.73 -3.75
N GLU A 211 -5.38 -6.05 -3.80
CA GLU A 211 -5.21 -4.69 -3.30
C GLU A 211 -5.14 -3.71 -4.46
N ILE A 212 -5.89 -2.61 -4.38
CA ILE A 212 -5.80 -1.50 -5.33
C ILE A 212 -5.31 -0.28 -4.56
N TYR A 213 -4.18 0.26 -4.97
CA TYR A 213 -3.64 1.50 -4.43
C TYR A 213 -3.87 2.63 -5.43
N VAL A 214 -4.43 3.72 -4.95
CA VAL A 214 -4.64 4.93 -5.75
C VAL A 214 -3.84 6.06 -5.12
N ALA A 215 -3.06 6.76 -5.93
CA ALA A 215 -2.16 7.81 -5.47
C ALA A 215 -2.22 9.05 -6.36
N GLU A 216 -2.24 10.22 -5.75
CA GLU A 216 -2.01 11.49 -6.42
C GLU A 216 -0.54 11.86 -6.29
N ALA A 217 0.17 11.98 -7.41
CA ALA A 217 1.56 12.39 -7.41
C ALA A 217 1.69 13.86 -6.97
N ALA A 218 2.71 14.16 -6.16
CA ALA A 218 3.03 15.55 -5.85
C ALA A 218 3.33 16.34 -7.16
N PRO A 219 2.92 17.59 -7.26
CA PRO A 219 3.22 18.42 -8.43
C PRO A 219 4.74 18.44 -8.66
N LYS A 220 5.15 18.15 -9.90
CA LYS A 220 6.56 18.34 -10.28
C LYS A 220 6.85 19.84 -10.21
N LYS A 221 7.88 20.21 -9.47
CA LYS A 221 8.40 21.58 -9.44
C LYS A 221 9.10 21.92 -10.75
#